data_759d52cf46ea1add2eaa3a962abd9f2a
#
_entry.id   759d52cf46ea1add2eaa3a962abd9f2a
#
_cell.length_a   1.000
_cell.length_b   1.000
_cell.length_c   1.000
_cell.angle_alpha   90.00
_cell.angle_beta   90.00
_cell.angle_gamma   90.00
#
_symmetry.space_group_name_H-M   'P 1'
#
loop_
_entity.id
_entity.type
_entity.pdbx_description
1 polymer ?
#
loop_
_entity_poly.entity_id
_entity_poly.type
_entity_poly.pdbx_seq_one_letter_code
_entity_poly.pdbx_strand_id
1 'polypeptide(L)'
;LNVIGDPLVIFCRPANDFLPHPQACLVTGITPQQALSAGVPECEFIASIHQELATPGTCGVGYNSLRFDDEITRHTLYRNFYDAYSREWQNGNSRWDIIDMVRTTCALRPEGIEWPIREDGLPSFRLEDLTGANGISHEGAHDALSDVHATIALAKLIKDKQPRLYDYVLKHRDKQSALSQLDVAGMKPLLHVSSMFGAQRHNIALVAPLAKHPTNSNEIICFDLGADPQMLFDLEASQLQELLYTRTEDLPEGTQRLGLTSVHINRCPILLTPKMVDPATAARLGISGSECRKH
;
A
#
# COMPACT_ATOMS: atom_id res chain seq x y z
N LEU A 1 -18.18 -10.31 -1.38
CA LEU A 1 -18.11 -9.41 -0.21
C LEU A 1 -19.52 -9.10 0.29
N ASN A 2 -19.92 -9.72 1.40
CA ASN A 2 -21.23 -9.52 2.03
C ASN A 2 -21.03 -8.90 3.41
N VAL A 3 -21.90 -7.99 3.80
CA VAL A 3 -21.98 -7.47 5.17
C VAL A 3 -22.60 -8.57 6.05
N ILE A 4 -21.96 -8.87 7.17
CA ILE A 4 -22.37 -9.95 8.09
C ILE A 4 -22.79 -9.43 9.49
N GLY A 5 -22.68 -8.14 9.75
CA GLY A 5 -23.03 -7.53 11.02
C GLY A 5 -23.09 -6.02 10.93
N ASP A 6 -23.51 -5.39 12.01
CA ASP A 6 -23.50 -3.93 12.13
C ASP A 6 -22.06 -3.40 12.24
N PRO A 7 -21.77 -2.18 11.75
CA PRO A 7 -20.47 -1.57 11.89
C PRO A 7 -20.15 -1.26 13.37
N LEU A 8 -18.93 -1.57 13.79
CA LEU A 8 -18.40 -1.08 15.06
C LEU A 8 -17.93 0.36 14.90
N VAL A 9 -18.65 1.31 15.49
CA VAL A 9 -18.28 2.73 15.55
C VAL A 9 -18.09 3.11 17.01
N ILE A 10 -16.88 3.50 17.37
CA ILE A 10 -16.49 3.80 18.75
C ILE A 10 -15.54 5.00 18.77
N PHE A 11 -15.73 5.92 19.71
CA PHE A 11 -14.85 7.05 19.93
C PHE A 11 -13.86 6.76 21.05
N CYS A 12 -12.60 7.15 20.85
CA CYS A 12 -11.60 7.15 21.90
C CYS A 12 -11.66 8.50 22.64
N ARG A 13 -11.73 8.45 23.96
CA ARG A 13 -11.67 9.66 24.80
C ARG A 13 -10.27 10.24 24.76
N PRO A 14 -10.09 11.53 24.44
CA PRO A 14 -8.80 12.18 24.49
C PRO A 14 -8.19 12.13 25.89
N ALA A 15 -6.87 11.97 25.97
CA ALA A 15 -6.15 12.10 27.22
C ALA A 15 -6.19 13.56 27.73
N ASN A 16 -6.09 13.73 29.05
CA ASN A 16 -6.21 15.06 29.67
C ASN A 16 -4.95 15.93 29.51
N ASP A 17 -3.84 15.33 29.12
CA ASP A 17 -2.51 15.95 28.98
C ASP A 17 -2.17 16.32 27.54
N PHE A 18 -3.04 16.00 26.58
CA PHE A 18 -2.83 16.26 25.16
C PHE A 18 -4.12 16.73 24.49
N LEU A 19 -4.04 17.87 23.82
CA LEU A 19 -5.15 18.39 23.02
C LEU A 19 -5.14 17.79 21.61
N PRO A 20 -6.29 17.32 21.09
CA PRO A 20 -6.40 16.93 19.70
C PRO A 20 -5.96 18.05 18.76
N HIS A 21 -5.27 17.69 17.68
CA HIS A 21 -4.79 18.68 16.73
C HIS A 21 -5.97 19.40 16.05
N PRO A 22 -6.03 20.73 16.05
CA PRO A 22 -7.19 21.47 15.50
C PRO A 22 -7.50 21.12 14.05
N GLN A 23 -6.48 20.93 13.22
CA GLN A 23 -6.64 20.54 11.82
C GLN A 23 -7.32 19.17 11.69
N ALA A 24 -6.98 18.21 12.56
CA ALA A 24 -7.64 16.90 12.55
C ALA A 24 -9.14 17.02 12.89
N CYS A 25 -9.47 17.85 13.89
CA CYS A 25 -10.87 18.13 14.26
C CYS A 25 -11.66 18.79 13.10
N LEU A 26 -11.03 19.70 12.36
CA LEU A 26 -11.64 20.35 11.21
C LEU A 26 -11.88 19.36 10.05
N VAL A 27 -10.94 18.47 9.80
CA VAL A 27 -11.02 17.48 8.71
C VAL A 27 -12.06 16.40 9.02
N THR A 28 -12.05 15.86 10.25
CA THR A 28 -12.94 14.76 10.65
C THR A 28 -14.31 15.22 11.11
N GLY A 29 -14.47 16.49 11.44
CA GLY A 29 -15.68 17.03 12.08
C GLY A 29 -15.85 16.60 13.54
N ILE A 30 -14.93 15.80 14.10
CA ILE A 30 -15.01 15.33 15.48
C ILE A 30 -14.41 16.36 16.41
N THR A 31 -15.25 16.99 17.25
CA THR A 31 -14.79 17.96 18.24
C THR A 31 -14.22 17.25 19.49
N PRO A 32 -13.28 17.89 20.23
CA PRO A 32 -12.80 17.34 21.50
C PRO A 32 -13.94 17.09 22.50
N GLN A 33 -14.95 17.93 22.53
CA GLN A 33 -16.14 17.80 23.38
C GLN A 33 -16.96 16.56 23.02
N GLN A 34 -17.14 16.30 21.74
CA GLN A 34 -17.82 15.08 21.25
C GLN A 34 -17.04 13.83 21.66
N ALA A 35 -15.73 13.81 21.41
CA ALA A 35 -14.86 12.69 21.78
C ALA A 35 -14.82 12.46 23.31
N LEU A 36 -14.86 13.54 24.12
CA LEU A 36 -14.94 13.45 25.58
C LEU A 36 -16.28 12.85 26.06
N SER A 37 -17.40 13.28 25.47
CA SER A 37 -18.74 12.90 25.91
C SER A 37 -19.16 11.51 25.43
N ALA A 38 -18.81 11.13 24.19
CA ALA A 38 -19.18 9.87 23.55
C ALA A 38 -18.10 8.80 23.61
N GLY A 39 -16.84 9.19 23.91
CA GLY A 39 -15.70 8.29 23.88
C GLY A 39 -15.52 7.46 25.13
N VAL A 40 -15.01 6.25 24.95
CA VAL A 40 -14.56 5.35 26.02
C VAL A 40 -13.06 5.55 26.31
N PRO A 41 -12.53 5.11 27.47
CA PRO A 41 -11.10 5.10 27.73
C PRO A 41 -10.31 4.34 26.64
N GLU A 42 -9.07 4.76 26.37
CA GLU A 42 -8.25 4.15 25.30
C GLU A 42 -8.09 2.62 25.48
N CYS A 43 -7.97 2.14 26.71
CA CYS A 43 -7.86 0.70 26.96
C CYS A 43 -9.12 -0.09 26.57
N GLU A 44 -10.31 0.47 26.75
CA GLU A 44 -11.57 -0.14 26.31
C GLU A 44 -11.75 -0.02 24.79
N PHE A 45 -11.39 1.14 24.24
CA PHE A 45 -11.40 1.39 22.81
C PHE A 45 -10.57 0.35 22.05
N ILE A 46 -9.30 0.20 22.43
CA ILE A 46 -8.41 -0.72 21.72
C ILE A 46 -8.74 -2.19 22.01
N ALA A 47 -9.26 -2.52 23.20
CA ALA A 47 -9.71 -3.87 23.49
C ALA A 47 -10.84 -4.31 22.55
N SER A 48 -11.81 -3.43 22.30
CA SER A 48 -12.92 -3.70 21.37
C SER A 48 -12.42 -3.93 19.94
N ILE A 49 -11.51 -3.07 19.45
CA ILE A 49 -10.90 -3.21 18.13
C ILE A 49 -10.04 -4.48 18.04
N HIS A 50 -9.27 -4.77 19.09
CA HIS A 50 -8.42 -5.97 19.13
C HIS A 50 -9.24 -7.24 19.09
N GLN A 51 -10.37 -7.30 19.78
CA GLN A 51 -11.26 -8.45 19.76
C GLN A 51 -11.73 -8.81 18.35
N GLU A 52 -12.10 -7.81 17.55
CA GLU A 52 -12.52 -8.02 16.15
C GLU A 52 -11.33 -8.44 15.28
N LEU A 53 -10.22 -7.69 15.32
CA LEU A 53 -9.07 -7.93 14.47
C LEU A 53 -8.27 -9.19 14.84
N ALA A 54 -8.33 -9.67 16.08
CA ALA A 54 -7.64 -10.88 16.55
C ALA A 54 -8.45 -12.16 16.37
N THR A 55 -9.73 -12.07 15.99
CA THR A 55 -10.55 -13.24 15.66
C THR A 55 -9.87 -14.11 14.61
N PRO A 56 -9.71 -15.44 14.83
CA PRO A 56 -9.00 -16.32 13.90
C PRO A 56 -9.53 -16.25 12.47
N GLY A 57 -8.61 -16.17 11.49
CA GLY A 57 -8.93 -16.10 10.06
C GLY A 57 -9.35 -14.72 9.58
N THR A 58 -9.26 -13.68 10.42
CA THR A 58 -9.61 -12.30 10.05
C THR A 58 -8.56 -11.70 9.11
N CYS A 59 -9.03 -11.02 8.07
CA CYS A 59 -8.21 -10.15 7.23
C CYS A 59 -8.63 -8.70 7.47
N GLY A 60 -7.78 -7.91 8.14
CA GLY A 60 -7.97 -6.46 8.26
C GLY A 60 -7.73 -5.78 6.91
N VAL A 61 -8.75 -5.15 6.35
CA VAL A 61 -8.68 -4.49 5.02
C VAL A 61 -8.89 -2.99 5.18
N GLY A 62 -8.05 -2.21 4.50
CA GLY A 62 -8.17 -0.76 4.47
C GLY A 62 -7.69 -0.16 3.16
N TYR A 63 -7.82 1.16 3.04
CA TYR A 63 -7.33 1.97 1.93
C TYR A 63 -6.21 2.87 2.40
N ASN A 64 -4.99 2.67 1.91
CA ASN A 64 -3.77 3.34 2.41
C ASN A 64 -3.51 3.13 3.92
N SER A 65 -4.04 2.02 4.45
CA SER A 65 -4.06 1.71 5.88
C SER A 65 -2.67 1.37 6.45
N LEU A 66 -1.77 0.81 5.64
CA LEU A 66 -0.41 0.43 6.07
C LEU A 66 0.42 1.61 6.61
N ARG A 67 0.13 2.82 6.15
CA ARG A 67 0.87 4.04 6.52
C ARG A 67 0.21 4.84 7.63
N PHE A 68 -1.03 4.55 7.95
CA PHE A 68 -1.80 5.32 8.92
C PHE A 68 -2.52 4.44 9.93
N ASP A 69 -3.59 3.75 9.54
CA ASP A 69 -4.46 2.97 10.46
C ASP A 69 -3.70 1.85 11.18
N ASP A 70 -2.85 1.12 10.45
CA ASP A 70 -2.05 0.03 11.03
C ASP A 70 -1.01 0.55 12.03
N GLU A 71 -0.36 1.68 11.74
CA GLU A 71 0.62 2.26 12.65
C GLU A 71 -0.05 2.80 13.92
N ILE A 72 -1.17 3.52 13.80
CA ILE A 72 -1.94 3.98 14.95
C ILE A 72 -2.42 2.80 15.79
N THR A 73 -2.95 1.76 15.14
CA THR A 73 -3.42 0.55 15.83
C THR A 73 -2.27 -0.14 16.58
N ARG A 74 -1.12 -0.32 15.96
CA ARG A 74 0.08 -0.91 16.59
C ARG A 74 0.53 -0.12 17.82
N HIS A 75 0.65 1.20 17.70
CA HIS A 75 1.05 2.05 18.81
C HIS A 75 0.05 2.01 19.95
N THR A 76 -1.25 1.99 19.63
CA THR A 76 -2.30 1.93 20.65
C THR A 76 -2.34 0.56 21.32
N LEU A 77 -2.19 -0.54 20.57
CA LEU A 77 -2.06 -1.88 21.15
C LEU A 77 -0.86 -1.95 22.10
N TYR A 78 0.31 -1.47 21.67
CA TYR A 78 1.53 -1.50 22.47
C TYR A 78 1.39 -0.71 23.77
N ARG A 79 0.81 0.50 23.74
CA ARG A 79 0.58 1.31 24.94
C ARG A 79 -0.36 0.64 25.94
N ASN A 80 -1.25 -0.22 25.46
CA ASN A 80 -2.23 -0.94 26.26
C ASN A 80 -1.83 -2.40 26.53
N PHE A 81 -0.54 -2.72 26.41
CA PHE A 81 0.08 -4.02 26.74
C PHE A 81 -0.41 -5.22 25.91
N TYR A 82 -0.91 -4.97 24.70
CA TYR A 82 -1.14 -5.99 23.69
C TYR A 82 0.06 -6.17 22.79
N ASP A 83 0.21 -7.37 22.19
CA ASP A 83 1.16 -7.56 21.10
C ASP A 83 0.71 -6.72 19.88
N ALA A 84 1.55 -5.79 19.46
CA ALA A 84 1.25 -4.83 18.41
C ALA A 84 1.06 -5.47 17.01
N TYR A 85 1.59 -6.66 16.79
CA TYR A 85 1.69 -7.29 15.47
C TYR A 85 0.90 -8.60 15.34
N SER A 86 0.57 -9.28 16.45
CA SER A 86 -0.03 -10.62 16.44
C SER A 86 -1.31 -10.72 15.59
N ARG A 87 -2.16 -9.70 15.63
CA ARG A 87 -3.40 -9.61 14.83
C ARG A 87 -3.17 -9.67 13.31
N GLU A 88 -1.96 -9.43 12.86
CA GLU A 88 -1.63 -9.33 11.43
C GLU A 88 -1.22 -10.67 10.82
N TRP A 89 -0.92 -11.69 11.63
CA TRP A 89 -0.38 -12.96 11.16
C TRP A 89 -0.73 -14.19 12.00
N GLN A 90 -1.03 -14.06 13.30
CA GLN A 90 -1.38 -15.21 14.13
C GLN A 90 -2.74 -15.78 13.74
N ASN A 91 -2.94 -17.06 14.02
CA ASN A 91 -4.22 -17.77 13.86
C ASN A 91 -4.83 -17.68 12.45
N GLY A 92 -4.00 -17.58 11.41
CA GLY A 92 -4.45 -17.43 10.04
C GLY A 92 -4.93 -16.02 9.69
N ASN A 93 -4.69 -15.05 10.57
CA ASN A 93 -5.00 -13.65 10.32
C ASN A 93 -4.07 -13.04 9.27
N SER A 94 -4.51 -11.96 8.68
CA SER A 94 -3.77 -11.20 7.69
C SER A 94 -4.25 -9.75 7.67
N ARG A 95 -3.55 -8.93 6.92
CA ARG A 95 -4.02 -7.58 6.57
C ARG A 95 -3.88 -7.37 5.07
N TRP A 96 -4.58 -6.39 4.54
CA TRP A 96 -4.51 -6.05 3.14
C TRP A 96 -4.85 -4.58 2.92
N ASP A 97 -3.88 -3.83 2.44
CA ASP A 97 -4.09 -2.48 1.95
C ASP A 97 -4.42 -2.55 0.46
N ILE A 98 -5.62 -2.12 0.10
CA ILE A 98 -6.07 -2.26 -1.29
C ILE A 98 -5.60 -1.15 -2.22
N ILE A 99 -4.89 -0.12 -1.74
CA ILE A 99 -4.44 0.98 -2.60
C ILE A 99 -3.53 0.50 -3.74
N ASP A 100 -2.64 -0.46 -3.47
CA ASP A 100 -1.76 -1.01 -4.51
C ASP A 100 -2.49 -1.98 -5.44
N MET A 101 -3.58 -2.64 -5.00
CA MET A 101 -4.49 -3.33 -5.91
C MET A 101 -5.17 -2.36 -6.88
N VAL A 102 -5.61 -1.20 -6.40
CA VAL A 102 -6.21 -0.15 -7.23
C VAL A 102 -5.20 0.34 -8.28
N ARG A 103 -3.96 0.65 -7.86
CA ARG A 103 -2.86 1.02 -8.78
C ARG A 103 -2.58 -0.07 -9.80
N THR A 104 -2.56 -1.33 -9.37
CA THR A 104 -2.35 -2.49 -10.23
C THR A 104 -3.46 -2.62 -11.27
N THR A 105 -4.69 -2.42 -10.85
CA THR A 105 -5.86 -2.48 -11.76
C THR A 105 -5.78 -1.38 -12.81
N CYS A 106 -5.49 -0.14 -12.41
CA CYS A 106 -5.28 0.98 -13.32
C CYS A 106 -4.14 0.69 -14.32
N ALA A 107 -3.01 0.15 -13.82
CA ALA A 107 -1.85 -0.14 -14.65
C ALA A 107 -2.07 -1.29 -15.64
N LEU A 108 -2.69 -2.39 -15.22
CA LEU A 108 -2.72 -3.63 -16.00
C LEU A 108 -4.07 -3.99 -16.60
N ARG A 109 -5.16 -3.58 -16.00
CA ARG A 109 -6.54 -3.94 -16.36
C ARG A 109 -7.51 -2.78 -16.09
N PRO A 110 -7.33 -1.62 -16.78
CA PRO A 110 -8.11 -0.43 -16.49
C PRO A 110 -9.57 -0.50 -16.92
N GLU A 111 -9.95 -1.49 -17.73
CA GLU A 111 -11.25 -1.54 -18.40
C GLU A 111 -12.42 -1.71 -17.40
N GLY A 112 -13.48 -0.95 -17.63
CA GLY A 112 -14.72 -1.02 -16.86
C GLY A 112 -14.70 -0.23 -15.54
N ILE A 113 -13.67 0.56 -15.31
CA ILE A 113 -13.52 1.45 -14.15
C ILE A 113 -13.13 2.83 -14.68
N GLU A 114 -13.77 3.87 -14.16
CA GLU A 114 -13.46 5.26 -14.49
C GLU A 114 -12.29 5.74 -13.61
N TRP A 115 -11.22 6.19 -14.28
CA TRP A 115 -9.99 6.62 -13.61
C TRP A 115 -9.92 8.15 -13.61
N PRO A 116 -10.13 8.81 -12.47
CA PRO A 116 -10.05 10.27 -12.39
C PRO A 116 -8.60 10.73 -12.68
N ILE A 117 -8.49 11.81 -13.44
CA ILE A 117 -7.22 12.39 -13.83
C ILE A 117 -7.05 13.72 -13.08
N ARG A 118 -5.86 13.90 -12.49
CA ARG A 118 -5.46 15.13 -11.82
C ARG A 118 -5.07 16.22 -12.83
N GLU A 119 -4.88 17.45 -12.36
CA GLU A 119 -4.46 18.60 -13.18
C GLU A 119 -3.13 18.36 -13.92
N ASP A 120 -2.23 17.54 -13.37
CA ASP A 120 -0.95 17.16 -13.99
C ASP A 120 -1.07 16.04 -15.05
N GLY A 121 -2.29 15.62 -15.39
CA GLY A 121 -2.58 14.58 -16.37
C GLY A 121 -2.38 13.14 -15.87
N LEU A 122 -2.08 12.95 -14.59
CA LEU A 122 -1.85 11.63 -14.01
C LEU A 122 -3.11 11.11 -13.26
N PRO A 123 -3.28 9.78 -13.14
CA PRO A 123 -4.38 9.21 -12.39
C PRO A 123 -4.36 9.63 -10.91
N SER A 124 -5.54 9.98 -10.38
CA SER A 124 -5.74 10.13 -8.95
C SER A 124 -6.09 8.77 -8.32
N PHE A 125 -5.44 8.48 -7.19
CA PHE A 125 -5.74 7.32 -6.36
C PHE A 125 -6.29 7.75 -4.99
N ARG A 126 -6.87 8.96 -4.90
CA ARG A 126 -7.60 9.38 -3.72
C ARG A 126 -8.95 8.68 -3.71
N LEU A 127 -9.38 8.21 -2.54
CA LEU A 127 -10.61 7.42 -2.41
C LEU A 127 -11.84 8.23 -2.88
N GLU A 128 -11.91 9.50 -2.48
CA GLU A 128 -12.98 10.41 -2.85
C GLU A 128 -13.07 10.67 -4.36
N ASP A 129 -11.92 10.79 -5.05
CA ASP A 129 -11.91 11.01 -6.50
C ASP A 129 -12.39 9.75 -7.25
N LEU A 130 -11.89 8.57 -6.82
CA LEU A 130 -12.28 7.29 -7.40
C LEU A 130 -13.74 6.95 -7.19
N THR A 131 -14.28 7.20 -6.00
CA THR A 131 -15.71 6.96 -5.71
C THR A 131 -16.60 7.91 -6.50
N GLY A 132 -16.24 9.20 -6.57
CA GLY A 132 -16.96 10.20 -7.36
C GLY A 132 -17.00 9.83 -8.85
N ALA A 133 -15.85 9.48 -9.44
CA ALA A 133 -15.77 9.10 -10.86
C ALA A 133 -16.60 7.85 -11.21
N ASN A 134 -16.75 6.92 -10.25
CA ASN A 134 -17.45 5.65 -10.47
C ASN A 134 -18.88 5.63 -9.91
N GLY A 135 -19.46 6.79 -9.52
CA GLY A 135 -20.82 6.87 -9.01
C GLY A 135 -21.05 6.12 -7.69
N ILE A 136 -19.99 5.92 -6.90
CA ILE A 136 -20.06 5.32 -5.58
C ILE A 136 -20.39 6.43 -4.57
N SER A 137 -21.46 6.27 -3.79
CA SER A 137 -21.81 7.21 -2.73
C SER A 137 -20.70 7.27 -1.69
N HIS A 138 -20.21 8.48 -1.43
CA HIS A 138 -19.18 8.78 -0.44
C HIS A 138 -19.53 10.11 0.24
N GLU A 139 -20.77 10.18 0.76
CA GLU A 139 -21.27 11.33 1.51
C GLU A 139 -20.58 11.36 2.88
N GLY A 140 -19.92 12.45 3.21
CA GLY A 140 -19.13 12.58 4.44
C GLY A 140 -17.70 12.01 4.30
N ALA A 141 -17.00 12.35 3.21
CA ALA A 141 -15.55 12.09 3.11
C ALA A 141 -14.84 12.55 4.39
N HIS A 142 -13.91 11.73 4.90
CA HIS A 142 -13.22 11.86 6.20
C HIS A 142 -14.08 11.50 7.45
N ASP A 143 -15.32 11.03 7.27
CA ASP A 143 -15.98 10.24 8.28
C ASP A 143 -15.53 8.78 8.15
N ALA A 144 -15.00 8.20 9.23
CA ALA A 144 -14.37 6.88 9.18
C ALA A 144 -15.31 5.78 8.66
N LEU A 145 -16.58 5.80 9.01
CA LEU A 145 -17.55 4.82 8.53
C LEU A 145 -17.84 5.00 7.03
N SER A 146 -17.94 6.24 6.56
CA SER A 146 -18.12 6.56 5.14
C SER A 146 -16.94 6.07 4.32
N ASP A 147 -15.71 6.28 4.80
CA ASP A 147 -14.47 5.81 4.15
C ASP A 147 -14.40 4.27 4.09
N VAL A 148 -14.87 3.56 5.14
CA VAL A 148 -14.99 2.10 5.15
C VAL A 148 -15.98 1.62 4.08
N HIS A 149 -17.16 2.21 4.00
CA HIS A 149 -18.17 1.87 2.97
C HIS A 149 -17.65 2.13 1.55
N ALA A 150 -16.99 3.25 1.33
CA ALA A 150 -16.35 3.60 0.07
C ALA A 150 -15.26 2.60 -0.32
N THR A 151 -14.42 2.20 0.64
CA THR A 151 -13.38 1.17 0.45
C THR A 151 -13.98 -0.18 0.05
N ILE A 152 -15.05 -0.61 0.72
CA ILE A 152 -15.76 -1.86 0.40
C ILE A 152 -16.38 -1.79 -1.01
N ALA A 153 -17.00 -0.67 -1.35
CA ALA A 153 -17.64 -0.49 -2.66
C ALA A 153 -16.62 -0.48 -3.79
N LEU A 154 -15.48 0.19 -3.61
CA LEU A 154 -14.37 0.18 -4.57
C LEU A 154 -13.77 -1.23 -4.72
N ALA A 155 -13.58 -1.96 -3.63
CA ALA A 155 -13.11 -3.34 -3.68
C ALA A 155 -14.09 -4.26 -4.43
N LYS A 156 -15.41 -4.06 -4.24
CA LYS A 156 -16.45 -4.78 -4.99
C LYS A 156 -16.39 -4.44 -6.47
N LEU A 157 -16.29 -3.16 -6.82
CA LEU A 157 -16.18 -2.71 -8.22
C LEU A 157 -15.01 -3.40 -8.92
N ILE A 158 -13.82 -3.41 -8.30
CA ILE A 158 -12.64 -4.07 -8.88
C ILE A 158 -12.86 -5.59 -8.99
N LYS A 159 -13.43 -6.22 -7.95
CA LYS A 159 -13.74 -7.65 -8.00
C LYS A 159 -14.70 -8.01 -9.12
N ASP A 160 -15.72 -7.17 -9.34
CA ASP A 160 -16.74 -7.42 -10.39
C ASP A 160 -16.19 -7.20 -11.79
N LYS A 161 -15.34 -6.19 -11.99
CA LYS A 161 -14.75 -5.86 -13.30
C LYS A 161 -13.52 -6.69 -13.63
N GLN A 162 -12.68 -7.00 -12.63
CA GLN A 162 -11.39 -7.68 -12.80
C GLN A 162 -11.21 -8.83 -11.79
N PRO A 163 -12.12 -9.84 -11.77
CA PRO A 163 -12.17 -10.88 -10.73
C PRO A 163 -10.88 -11.68 -10.64
N ARG A 164 -10.25 -12.01 -11.77
CA ARG A 164 -9.00 -12.81 -11.78
C ARG A 164 -7.83 -12.05 -11.16
N LEU A 165 -7.73 -10.75 -11.43
CA LEU A 165 -6.69 -9.92 -10.84
C LEU A 165 -6.92 -9.74 -9.34
N TYR A 166 -8.17 -9.45 -8.95
CA TYR A 166 -8.57 -9.33 -7.55
C TYR A 166 -8.21 -10.59 -6.74
N ASP A 167 -8.64 -11.76 -7.22
CA ASP A 167 -8.40 -13.03 -6.52
C ASP A 167 -6.91 -13.38 -6.45
N TYR A 168 -6.15 -13.06 -7.51
CA TYR A 168 -4.71 -13.25 -7.51
C TYR A 168 -4.04 -12.38 -6.44
N VAL A 169 -4.31 -11.08 -6.40
CA VAL A 169 -3.71 -10.14 -5.45
C VAL A 169 -4.12 -10.49 -4.01
N LEU A 170 -5.41 -10.79 -3.77
CA LEU A 170 -5.89 -11.22 -2.47
C LEU A 170 -5.17 -12.49 -1.98
N LYS A 171 -4.99 -13.48 -2.86
CA LYS A 171 -4.31 -14.74 -2.54
C LYS A 171 -2.84 -14.54 -2.16
N HIS A 172 -2.15 -13.58 -2.80
CA HIS A 172 -0.71 -13.41 -2.66
C HIS A 172 -0.31 -12.22 -1.76
N ARG A 173 -1.23 -11.76 -0.91
CA ARG A 173 -1.01 -10.58 -0.04
C ARG A 173 -0.10 -10.81 1.16
N ASP A 174 0.09 -12.08 1.55
CA ASP A 174 0.84 -12.42 2.75
C ASP A 174 2.35 -12.51 2.51
N LYS A 175 3.11 -12.39 3.62
CA LYS A 175 4.58 -12.41 3.61
C LYS A 175 5.17 -13.68 3.00
N GLN A 176 4.60 -14.85 3.29
CA GLN A 176 5.13 -16.12 2.82
C GLN A 176 4.97 -16.26 1.30
N SER A 177 3.81 -15.86 0.79
CA SER A 177 3.54 -15.81 -0.63
C SER A 177 4.46 -14.81 -1.36
N ALA A 178 4.66 -13.62 -0.79
CA ALA A 178 5.59 -12.63 -1.35
C ALA A 178 7.02 -13.18 -1.42
N LEU A 179 7.51 -13.78 -0.33
CA LEU A 179 8.85 -14.36 -0.28
C LEU A 179 9.03 -15.49 -1.30
N SER A 180 8.01 -16.32 -1.51
CA SER A 180 8.06 -17.44 -2.47
C SER A 180 8.18 -17.01 -3.94
N GLN A 181 7.79 -15.77 -4.26
CA GLN A 181 7.86 -15.21 -5.61
C GLN A 181 9.22 -14.54 -5.90
N LEU A 182 10.00 -14.21 -4.86
CA LEU A 182 11.26 -13.50 -4.96
C LEU A 182 12.44 -14.49 -5.05
N ASP A 183 12.77 -14.91 -6.25
CA ASP A 183 13.93 -15.79 -6.52
C ASP A 183 15.22 -14.96 -6.58
N VAL A 184 15.83 -14.76 -5.41
CA VAL A 184 17.10 -14.01 -5.28
C VAL A 184 18.27 -14.75 -5.95
N ALA A 185 18.28 -16.08 -5.87
CA ALA A 185 19.38 -16.86 -6.44
C ALA A 185 19.38 -16.85 -7.97
N GLY A 186 18.19 -16.92 -8.57
CA GLY A 186 18.01 -16.85 -10.02
C GLY A 186 17.84 -15.42 -10.54
N MET A 187 17.79 -14.41 -9.67
CA MET A 187 17.50 -12.99 -10.03
C MET A 187 16.30 -12.88 -10.98
N LYS A 188 15.29 -13.71 -10.76
CA LYS A 188 14.17 -13.85 -11.69
C LYS A 188 13.31 -12.60 -11.73
N PRO A 189 13.18 -11.92 -12.89
CA PRO A 189 12.41 -10.69 -13.00
C PRO A 189 10.93 -10.88 -12.67
N LEU A 190 10.36 -9.87 -12.02
CA LEU A 190 8.93 -9.79 -11.71
C LEU A 190 8.46 -8.33 -11.77
N LEU A 191 7.16 -8.13 -11.97
CA LEU A 191 6.55 -6.82 -11.86
C LEU A 191 6.29 -6.53 -10.39
N HIS A 192 6.67 -5.34 -9.96
CA HIS A 192 6.36 -4.80 -8.63
C HIS A 192 5.55 -3.52 -8.76
N VAL A 193 4.45 -3.43 -8.02
CA VAL A 193 3.62 -2.23 -7.94
C VAL A 193 3.87 -1.53 -6.63
N SER A 194 4.27 -0.28 -6.70
CA SER A 194 4.56 0.57 -5.55
C SER A 194 4.50 2.05 -5.92
N SER A 195 4.01 2.88 -5.00
CA SER A 195 4.07 4.34 -5.17
C SER A 195 5.48 4.88 -5.34
N MET A 196 6.51 4.12 -4.96
CA MET A 196 7.92 4.50 -5.12
C MET A 196 8.33 4.71 -6.58
N PHE A 197 7.67 4.04 -7.53
CA PHE A 197 7.95 4.20 -8.95
C PHE A 197 7.32 5.45 -9.57
N GLY A 198 6.44 6.14 -8.82
CA GLY A 198 5.75 7.34 -9.26
C GLY A 198 4.60 7.09 -10.25
N ALA A 199 3.67 8.04 -10.27
CA ALA A 199 2.48 7.95 -11.13
C ALA A 199 2.81 8.05 -12.63
N GLN A 200 3.90 8.74 -12.98
CA GLN A 200 4.42 8.86 -14.35
C GLN A 200 4.78 7.49 -14.96
N ARG A 201 5.19 6.56 -14.10
CA ARG A 201 5.48 5.17 -14.45
C ARG A 201 4.33 4.22 -14.08
N HIS A 202 3.11 4.74 -13.94
CA HIS A 202 1.93 3.97 -13.52
C HIS A 202 2.11 3.20 -12.21
N ASN A 203 3.03 3.63 -11.33
CA ASN A 203 3.40 2.96 -10.06
C ASN A 203 3.88 1.51 -10.22
N ILE A 204 4.42 1.14 -11.38
CA ILE A 204 4.84 -0.24 -11.67
C ILE A 204 6.22 -0.26 -12.32
N ALA A 205 7.03 -1.25 -11.97
CA ALA A 205 8.31 -1.52 -12.62
C ALA A 205 8.56 -3.02 -12.76
N LEU A 206 9.39 -3.39 -13.73
CA LEU A 206 9.98 -4.71 -13.82
C LEU A 206 11.25 -4.71 -12.98
N VAL A 207 11.30 -5.53 -11.94
CA VAL A 207 12.43 -5.56 -10.99
C VAL A 207 13.05 -6.96 -10.92
N ALA A 208 14.35 -7.01 -10.68
CA ALA A 208 15.06 -8.24 -10.38
C ALA A 208 15.47 -8.26 -8.89
N PRO A 209 15.15 -9.31 -8.12
CA PRO A 209 15.61 -9.43 -6.75
C PRO A 209 17.10 -9.75 -6.73
N LEU A 210 17.89 -8.96 -5.96
CA LEU A 210 19.35 -9.09 -5.90
C LEU A 210 19.83 -9.74 -4.62
N ALA A 211 19.34 -9.28 -3.46
CA ALA A 211 19.84 -9.71 -2.16
C ALA A 211 18.78 -9.53 -1.06
N LYS A 212 18.92 -10.32 0.02
CA LYS A 212 18.23 -10.00 1.26
C LYS A 212 18.88 -8.80 1.92
N HIS A 213 18.08 -7.91 2.50
CA HIS A 213 18.61 -6.77 3.23
C HIS A 213 19.41 -7.26 4.47
N PRO A 214 20.61 -6.72 4.73
CA PRO A 214 21.53 -7.27 5.74
C PRO A 214 21.00 -7.18 7.19
N THR A 215 20.17 -6.19 7.49
CA THR A 215 19.65 -5.94 8.85
C THR A 215 18.14 -6.05 8.96
N ASN A 216 17.38 -5.91 7.84
CA ASN A 216 15.94 -6.01 7.83
C ASN A 216 15.48 -7.30 7.15
N SER A 217 15.13 -8.31 7.94
CA SER A 217 14.67 -9.62 7.44
C SER A 217 13.35 -9.57 6.65
N ASN A 218 12.65 -8.43 6.65
CA ASN A 218 11.41 -8.23 5.89
C ASN A 218 11.64 -7.51 4.55
N GLU A 219 12.88 -7.33 4.13
CA GLU A 219 13.21 -6.52 2.97
C GLU A 219 14.12 -7.29 2.00
N ILE A 220 13.74 -7.24 0.73
CA ILE A 220 14.55 -7.79 -0.37
C ILE A 220 14.98 -6.61 -1.23
N ILE A 221 16.27 -6.46 -1.41
CA ILE A 221 16.86 -5.48 -2.32
C ILE A 221 16.65 -5.96 -3.74
N CYS A 222 16.09 -5.10 -4.56
CA CYS A 222 15.81 -5.35 -5.96
C CYS A 222 16.46 -4.27 -6.85
N PHE A 223 16.62 -4.58 -8.12
CA PHE A 223 17.01 -3.60 -9.14
C PHE A 223 15.85 -3.39 -10.12
N ASP A 224 15.56 -2.13 -10.42
CA ASP A 224 14.61 -1.73 -11.45
C ASP A 224 15.25 -1.88 -12.83
N LEU A 225 14.82 -2.87 -13.59
CA LEU A 225 15.38 -3.20 -14.90
C LEU A 225 15.11 -2.12 -15.98
N GLY A 226 14.31 -1.10 -15.66
CA GLY A 226 14.15 0.08 -16.50
C GLY A 226 15.28 1.10 -16.33
N ALA A 227 16.16 0.93 -15.33
CA ALA A 227 17.33 1.79 -15.10
C ALA A 227 18.61 1.12 -15.63
N ASP A 228 19.58 1.97 -16.01
CA ASP A 228 20.90 1.47 -16.43
C ASP A 228 21.69 1.00 -15.20
N PRO A 229 22.13 -0.27 -15.13
CA PRO A 229 22.90 -0.80 -14.01
C PRO A 229 24.38 -0.35 -14.01
N GLN A 230 24.87 0.35 -15.03
CA GLN A 230 26.27 0.67 -15.19
C GLN A 230 26.89 1.34 -13.95
N MET A 231 26.12 2.24 -13.32
CA MET A 231 26.58 2.91 -12.08
C MET A 231 26.87 1.95 -10.93
N LEU A 232 26.24 0.77 -10.86
CA LEU A 232 26.52 -0.24 -9.83
C LEU A 232 27.90 -0.90 -10.03
N PHE A 233 28.44 -0.86 -11.23
CA PHE A 233 29.74 -1.44 -11.57
C PHE A 233 30.87 -0.42 -11.54
N ASP A 234 30.53 0.86 -11.82
CA ASP A 234 31.52 1.92 -11.96
C ASP A 234 31.83 2.66 -10.66
N LEU A 235 30.91 2.64 -9.69
CA LEU A 235 31.01 3.41 -8.46
C LEU A 235 31.39 2.55 -7.26
N GLU A 236 32.17 3.12 -6.35
CA GLU A 236 32.48 2.51 -5.07
C GLU A 236 31.27 2.51 -4.12
N ALA A 237 31.24 1.57 -3.18
CA ALA A 237 30.10 1.40 -2.26
C ALA A 237 29.74 2.69 -1.49
N SER A 238 30.72 3.53 -1.12
CA SER A 238 30.50 4.82 -0.45
C SER A 238 29.77 5.81 -1.34
N GLN A 239 30.11 5.87 -2.63
CA GLN A 239 29.47 6.74 -3.62
C GLN A 239 28.04 6.27 -3.91
N LEU A 240 27.85 4.94 -4.03
CA LEU A 240 26.51 4.36 -4.18
C LEU A 240 25.62 4.67 -2.96
N GLN A 241 26.18 4.58 -1.76
CA GLN A 241 25.46 4.92 -0.53
C GLN A 241 25.06 6.39 -0.50
N GLU A 242 25.94 7.30 -0.86
CA GLU A 242 25.65 8.74 -0.95
C GLU A 242 24.50 9.00 -1.94
N LEU A 243 24.56 8.46 -3.15
CA LEU A 243 23.50 8.62 -4.14
C LEU A 243 22.16 8.01 -3.71
N LEU A 244 22.20 6.86 -3.02
CA LEU A 244 20.98 6.18 -2.58
C LEU A 244 20.21 6.99 -1.53
N TYR A 245 20.92 7.66 -0.60
CA TYR A 245 20.32 8.40 0.50
C TYR A 245 20.15 9.90 0.22
N THR A 246 20.71 10.42 -0.88
CA THR A 246 20.48 11.80 -1.32
C THR A 246 19.06 11.95 -1.89
N ARG A 247 18.34 12.99 -1.51
CA ARG A 247 17.01 13.28 -2.06
C ARG A 247 17.12 13.61 -3.54
N THR A 248 16.07 13.35 -4.31
CA THR A 248 16.06 13.62 -5.76
C THR A 248 16.30 15.09 -6.09
N GLU A 249 15.76 15.99 -5.26
CA GLU A 249 15.92 17.44 -5.38
C GLU A 249 17.32 17.94 -5.05
N ASP A 250 18.11 17.16 -4.29
CA ASP A 250 19.48 17.49 -3.88
C ASP A 250 20.54 16.81 -4.77
N LEU A 251 20.12 15.98 -5.74
CA LEU A 251 21.05 15.37 -6.70
C LEU A 251 21.56 16.41 -7.70
N PRO A 252 22.84 16.35 -8.11
CA PRO A 252 23.37 17.19 -9.18
C PRO A 252 22.54 17.07 -10.45
N GLU A 253 22.38 18.18 -11.17
CA GLU A 253 21.61 18.21 -12.41
C GLU A 253 22.13 17.18 -13.42
N GLY A 254 21.23 16.39 -14.00
CA GLY A 254 21.58 15.31 -14.92
C GLY A 254 21.99 13.99 -14.27
N THR A 255 22.08 13.91 -12.93
CA THR A 255 22.37 12.66 -12.23
C THR A 255 21.14 11.74 -12.23
N GLN A 256 21.28 10.55 -12.79
CA GLN A 256 20.24 9.53 -12.74
C GLN A 256 20.19 8.88 -11.35
N ARG A 257 18.98 8.55 -10.89
CA ARG A 257 18.79 7.74 -9.68
C ARG A 257 19.31 6.33 -9.90
N LEU A 258 19.95 5.80 -8.87
CA LEU A 258 20.24 4.36 -8.83
C LEU A 258 18.94 3.57 -9.00
N GLY A 259 18.97 2.54 -9.84
CA GLY A 259 17.85 1.62 -10.02
C GLY A 259 17.58 0.71 -8.81
N LEU A 260 18.30 0.88 -7.69
CA LEU A 260 18.08 0.10 -6.48
C LEU A 260 16.75 0.48 -5.83
N THR A 261 15.99 -0.54 -5.49
CA THR A 261 14.69 -0.44 -4.81
C THR A 261 14.53 -1.60 -3.83
N SER A 262 13.49 -1.58 -3.02
CA SER A 262 13.24 -2.63 -2.03
C SER A 262 11.81 -3.13 -2.08
N VAL A 263 11.65 -4.43 -1.91
CA VAL A 263 10.36 -5.06 -1.66
C VAL A 263 10.24 -5.40 -0.18
N HIS A 264 9.29 -4.78 0.50
CA HIS A 264 8.94 -5.09 1.89
C HIS A 264 7.92 -6.23 1.93
N ILE A 265 8.37 -7.46 2.16
CA ILE A 265 7.54 -8.67 2.07
C ILE A 265 6.40 -8.74 3.12
N ASN A 266 6.49 -7.95 4.18
CA ASN A 266 5.47 -7.86 5.22
C ASN A 266 4.50 -6.66 5.05
N ARG A 267 4.51 -6.00 3.88
CA ARG A 267 3.64 -4.84 3.56
C ARG A 267 2.71 -5.11 2.40
N CYS A 268 2.16 -6.32 2.31
CA CYS A 268 1.24 -6.74 1.25
C CYS A 268 1.74 -6.37 -0.16
N PRO A 269 3.02 -6.63 -0.51
CA PRO A 269 3.56 -6.18 -1.78
C PRO A 269 2.85 -6.88 -2.93
N ILE A 270 2.58 -6.14 -4.00
CA ILE A 270 2.05 -6.74 -5.22
C ILE A 270 3.20 -7.12 -6.13
N LEU A 271 3.33 -8.43 -6.32
CA LEU A 271 4.33 -9.08 -7.14
C LEU A 271 3.64 -9.92 -8.21
N LEU A 272 3.98 -9.71 -9.48
CA LEU A 272 3.29 -10.32 -10.60
C LEU A 272 4.30 -10.88 -11.62
N THR A 273 3.88 -11.90 -12.33
CA THR A 273 4.71 -12.40 -13.44
C THR A 273 4.75 -11.40 -14.60
N PRO A 274 5.91 -11.22 -15.27
CA PRO A 274 6.00 -10.37 -16.46
C PRO A 274 5.05 -10.78 -17.60
N LYS A 275 4.59 -12.04 -17.61
CA LYS A 275 3.60 -12.55 -18.58
C LYS A 275 2.23 -11.86 -18.52
N MET A 276 1.94 -11.09 -17.46
CA MET A 276 0.71 -10.31 -17.34
C MET A 276 0.69 -9.05 -18.21
N VAL A 277 1.86 -8.65 -18.73
CA VAL A 277 2.03 -7.49 -19.60
C VAL A 277 2.15 -7.98 -21.05
N ASP A 278 1.12 -7.74 -21.84
CA ASP A 278 1.17 -7.92 -23.30
C ASP A 278 1.89 -6.73 -23.98
N PRO A 279 2.21 -6.81 -25.28
CA PRO A 279 2.94 -5.75 -25.99
C PRO A 279 2.24 -4.36 -25.94
N ALA A 280 0.92 -4.33 -26.00
CA ALA A 280 0.17 -3.06 -25.95
C ALA A 280 0.23 -2.43 -24.55
N THR A 281 0.06 -3.26 -23.53
CA THR A 281 0.21 -2.85 -22.12
C THR A 281 1.66 -2.39 -21.86
N ALA A 282 2.67 -3.12 -22.36
CA ALA A 282 4.07 -2.73 -22.21
C ALA A 282 4.35 -1.35 -22.80
N ALA A 283 3.86 -1.09 -24.02
CA ALA A 283 4.00 0.20 -24.69
C ALA A 283 3.34 1.33 -23.88
N ARG A 284 2.12 1.11 -23.34
CA ARG A 284 1.41 2.08 -22.51
C ARG A 284 2.12 2.37 -21.18
N LEU A 285 2.74 1.36 -20.59
CA LEU A 285 3.48 1.48 -19.32
C LEU A 285 4.92 1.97 -19.51
N GLY A 286 5.41 2.14 -20.75
CA GLY A 286 6.79 2.49 -21.04
C GLY A 286 7.80 1.40 -20.64
N ILE A 287 7.37 0.13 -20.57
CA ILE A 287 8.25 -0.99 -20.22
C ILE A 287 8.85 -1.58 -21.50
N SER A 288 10.14 -1.34 -21.73
CA SER A 288 10.89 -1.92 -22.84
C SER A 288 11.47 -3.28 -22.45
N GLY A 289 10.85 -4.35 -22.90
CA GLY A 289 11.35 -5.71 -22.62
C GLY A 289 12.71 -6.01 -23.27
N SER A 290 13.13 -5.26 -24.31
CA SER A 290 14.44 -5.38 -24.92
C SER A 290 15.53 -4.71 -24.06
N GLU A 291 15.25 -3.55 -23.46
CA GLU A 291 16.15 -2.87 -22.55
C GLU A 291 16.27 -3.63 -21.23
N CYS A 292 15.14 -4.02 -20.65
CA CYS A 292 15.14 -4.80 -19.41
C CYS A 292 15.89 -6.16 -19.51
N ARG A 293 16.09 -6.69 -20.71
CA ARG A 293 16.92 -7.90 -20.93
C ARG A 293 18.40 -7.62 -21.08
N LYS A 294 18.79 -6.38 -21.34
CA LYS A 294 20.20 -5.97 -21.40
C LYS A 294 20.73 -5.65 -20.00
N HIS A 295 19.85 -5.17 -19.16
CA HIS A 295 20.14 -4.83 -17.77
C HIS A 295 19.99 -6.05 -16.85
#